data_a4622bc09dfed7cc71373a236de6abd6
#
_entry.id   a4622bc09dfed7cc71373a236de6abd6
#
_cell.length_a   1.000
_cell.length_b   1.000
_cell.length_c   1.000
_cell.angle_alpha   90.00
_cell.angle_beta   90.00
_cell.angle_gamma   90.00
#
_symmetry.space_group_name_H-M   'P 1'
#
loop_
_entity.id
_entity.type
_entity.pdbx_description
1 polymer ?
#
loop_
_entity_poly.entity_id
_entity_poly.type
_entity_poly.pdbx_seq_one_letter_code
_entity_poly.pdbx_strand_id
1 'polypeptide(L)'
;MNWKDAEYCVKKWNGPFALKGVMSVEDAKRAIDIGCSAIMISNHGGRQLDGSRSPFDQIKAISDAVGDKLEIILDGGIRRGSHVLKAIAAGAKACSFGKMFLFSLAAGGQLGLSLIHISEPTRR
;
A
#
# COMPACT_ATOMS: atom_id res chain seq x y z
N MET A 1 -19.41 -0.21 -6.58
CA MET A 1 -19.07 0.18 -5.19
C MET A 1 -18.84 1.67 -5.18
N ASN A 2 -19.42 2.37 -4.24
CA ASN A 2 -19.28 3.82 -4.07
C ASN A 2 -18.94 4.15 -2.60
N TRP A 3 -18.77 5.43 -2.26
CA TRP A 3 -18.38 5.84 -0.91
C TRP A 3 -19.41 5.49 0.18
N LYS A 4 -20.71 5.42 -0.16
CA LYS A 4 -21.74 4.97 0.78
C LYS A 4 -21.61 3.48 1.11
N ASP A 5 -21.23 2.67 0.12
CA ASP A 5 -20.95 1.25 0.35
C ASP A 5 -19.73 1.06 1.25
N ALA A 6 -18.67 1.85 1.04
CA ALA A 6 -17.48 1.82 1.89
C ALA A 6 -17.80 2.24 3.33
N GLU A 7 -18.55 3.32 3.52
CA GLU A 7 -19.01 3.78 4.83
C GLU A 7 -19.87 2.71 5.54
N TYR A 8 -20.76 2.05 4.81
CA TYR A 8 -21.54 0.93 5.35
C TYR A 8 -20.64 -0.21 5.85
N CYS A 9 -19.61 -0.57 5.05
CA CYS A 9 -18.67 -1.61 5.46
C CYS A 9 -17.88 -1.24 6.71
N VAL A 10 -17.38 0.01 6.79
CA VAL A 10 -16.66 0.51 7.97
C VAL A 10 -17.55 0.43 9.22
N LYS A 11 -18.78 0.94 9.13
CA LYS A 11 -19.74 0.92 10.25
C LYS A 11 -20.12 -0.50 10.64
N LYS A 12 -20.31 -1.39 9.69
CA LYS A 12 -20.69 -2.79 9.95
C LYS A 12 -19.56 -3.58 10.60
N TRP A 13 -18.31 -3.32 10.19
CA TRP A 13 -17.12 -3.95 10.75
C TRP A 13 -16.87 -3.51 12.19
N ASN A 14 -17.09 -2.23 12.49
CA ASN A 14 -16.94 -1.64 13.82
C ASN A 14 -15.58 -1.91 14.48
N GLY A 15 -14.51 -1.77 13.71
CA GLY A 15 -13.12 -1.98 14.15
C GLY A 15 -12.13 -1.32 13.19
N PRO A 16 -10.82 -1.54 13.35
CA PRO A 16 -9.83 -1.00 12.44
C PRO A 16 -10.12 -1.41 10.99
N PHE A 17 -10.15 -0.43 10.09
CA PHE A 17 -10.49 -0.64 8.68
C PHE A 17 -9.51 0.10 7.78
N ALA A 18 -8.92 -0.63 6.84
CA ALA A 18 -8.04 -0.07 5.83
C ALA A 18 -8.72 -0.05 4.47
N LEU A 19 -8.85 1.13 3.87
CA LEU A 19 -9.38 1.28 2.52
C LEU A 19 -8.26 1.15 1.50
N LYS A 20 -8.38 0.21 0.57
CA LYS A 20 -7.39 -0.02 -0.49
C LYS A 20 -7.79 0.65 -1.81
N GLY A 21 -6.80 1.12 -2.57
CA GLY A 21 -7.00 1.74 -3.88
C GLY A 21 -7.04 3.26 -3.83
N VAL A 22 -6.67 3.85 -2.69
CA VAL A 22 -6.62 5.31 -2.52
C VAL A 22 -5.39 5.86 -3.25
N MET A 23 -5.61 6.81 -4.17
CA MET A 23 -4.57 7.37 -5.03
C MET A 23 -4.57 8.91 -5.06
N SER A 24 -5.44 9.55 -4.29
CA SER A 24 -5.53 11.01 -4.21
C SER A 24 -5.66 11.50 -2.77
N VAL A 25 -5.29 12.75 -2.55
CA VAL A 25 -5.46 13.43 -1.25
C VAL A 25 -6.93 13.55 -0.90
N GLU A 26 -7.77 13.81 -1.90
CA GLU A 26 -9.23 13.96 -1.74
C GLU A 26 -9.85 12.66 -1.23
N ASP A 27 -9.48 11.53 -1.83
CA ASP A 27 -9.97 10.22 -1.41
C ASP A 27 -9.43 9.82 -0.03
N ALA A 28 -8.18 10.19 0.29
CA ALA A 28 -7.61 9.99 1.62
C ALA A 28 -8.37 10.76 2.70
N LYS A 29 -8.76 12.02 2.44
CA LYS A 29 -9.61 12.80 3.35
C LYS A 29 -10.98 12.17 3.51
N ARG A 30 -11.60 11.71 2.43
CA ARG A 30 -12.88 10.99 2.50
C ARG A 30 -12.80 9.70 3.31
N ALA A 31 -11.65 8.99 3.25
CA ALA A 31 -11.45 7.81 4.08
C ALA A 31 -11.49 8.14 5.57
N ILE A 32 -10.96 9.32 5.98
CA ILE A 32 -11.11 9.81 7.37
C ILE A 32 -12.59 10.03 7.70
N ASP A 33 -13.31 10.75 6.82
CA ASP A 33 -14.70 11.14 7.07
C ASP A 33 -15.63 9.93 7.27
N ILE A 34 -15.36 8.81 6.60
CA ILE A 34 -16.13 7.57 6.79
C ILE A 34 -15.62 6.67 7.93
N GLY A 35 -14.54 7.07 8.63
CA GLY A 35 -14.03 6.38 9.82
C GLY A 35 -13.00 5.29 9.56
N CYS A 36 -12.27 5.35 8.44
CA CYS A 36 -11.11 4.46 8.23
C CYS A 36 -9.99 4.82 9.21
N SER A 37 -9.25 3.80 9.67
CA SER A 37 -8.04 3.94 10.48
C SER A 37 -6.74 3.90 9.64
N ALA A 38 -6.82 3.34 8.45
CA ALA A 38 -5.70 3.24 7.53
C ALA A 38 -6.16 3.35 6.08
N ILE A 39 -5.22 3.69 5.20
CA ILE A 39 -5.38 3.60 3.75
C ILE A 39 -4.23 2.81 3.13
N MET A 40 -4.54 2.12 2.05
CA MET A 40 -3.53 1.47 1.22
C MET A 40 -3.46 2.19 -0.13
N ILE A 41 -2.38 2.94 -0.36
CA ILE A 41 -2.11 3.61 -1.63
C ILE A 41 -1.77 2.52 -2.64
N SER A 42 -2.62 2.35 -3.64
CA SER A 42 -2.51 1.25 -4.59
C SER A 42 -3.23 1.55 -5.90
N ASN A 43 -2.55 1.35 -7.02
CA ASN A 43 -3.13 1.32 -8.35
C ASN A 43 -3.43 -0.12 -8.82
N HIS A 44 -3.49 -1.07 -7.90
CA HIS A 44 -3.71 -2.49 -8.17
C HIS A 44 -2.66 -3.10 -9.14
N GLY A 45 -1.44 -2.59 -9.11
CA GLY A 45 -0.36 -3.02 -10.00
C GLY A 45 -0.56 -2.64 -11.48
N GLY A 46 -1.35 -1.59 -11.76
CA GLY A 46 -1.68 -1.12 -13.11
C GLY A 46 -2.67 -2.03 -13.86
N ARG A 47 -3.33 -2.98 -13.19
CA ARG A 47 -4.18 -3.99 -13.84
C ARG A 47 -5.56 -3.47 -14.23
N GLN A 48 -6.13 -2.54 -13.46
CA GLN A 48 -7.43 -1.96 -13.73
C GLN A 48 -7.33 -0.73 -14.65
N LEU A 49 -6.34 0.10 -14.42
CA LEU A 49 -6.09 1.30 -15.20
C LEU A 49 -4.60 1.45 -15.43
N ASP A 50 -4.16 1.18 -16.65
CA ASP A 50 -2.73 1.17 -17.01
C ASP A 50 -2.10 2.57 -16.89
N GLY A 51 -2.75 3.61 -17.34
CA GLY A 51 -2.23 4.98 -17.29
C GLY A 51 -2.29 5.67 -15.91
N SER A 52 -2.57 4.95 -14.82
CA SER A 52 -2.61 5.56 -13.49
C SER A 52 -1.22 5.91 -12.95
N ARG A 53 -1.14 6.92 -12.08
CA ARG A 53 0.11 7.31 -11.43
C ARG A 53 0.71 6.17 -10.60
N SER A 54 2.03 6.23 -10.39
CA SER A 54 2.70 5.33 -9.46
C SER A 54 2.21 5.56 -8.02
N PRO A 55 1.89 4.50 -7.26
CA PRO A 55 1.54 4.63 -5.85
C PRO A 55 2.62 5.32 -5.02
N PHE A 56 3.90 5.08 -5.31
CA PHE A 56 5.01 5.71 -4.61
C PHE A 56 4.99 7.24 -4.75
N ASP A 57 4.67 7.76 -5.92
CA ASP A 57 4.65 9.20 -6.20
C ASP A 57 3.50 9.93 -5.46
N GLN A 58 2.52 9.18 -4.94
CA GLN A 58 1.41 9.76 -4.19
C GLN A 58 1.67 9.82 -2.68
N ILE A 59 2.65 9.05 -2.15
CA ILE A 59 2.86 8.92 -0.70
C ILE A 59 3.06 10.28 -0.05
N LYS A 60 3.99 11.09 -0.58
CA LYS A 60 4.37 12.36 0.06
C LYS A 60 3.19 13.32 0.19
N ALA A 61 2.45 13.53 -0.90
CA ALA A 61 1.30 14.43 -0.90
C ALA A 61 0.19 13.94 0.04
N ILE A 62 -0.08 12.63 0.05
CA ILE A 62 -1.09 12.03 0.92
C ILE A 62 -0.62 12.07 2.38
N SER A 63 0.64 11.73 2.66
CA SER A 63 1.20 11.74 4.02
C SER A 63 1.18 13.15 4.63
N ASP A 64 1.54 14.17 3.85
CA ASP A 64 1.50 15.56 4.32
C ASP A 64 0.07 16.02 4.64
N ALA A 65 -0.92 15.46 3.97
CA ALA A 65 -2.31 15.87 4.14
C ALA A 65 -3.06 15.12 5.24
N VAL A 66 -2.73 13.84 5.51
CA VAL A 66 -3.52 12.96 6.38
C VAL A 66 -2.69 12.02 7.26
N GLY A 67 -1.37 12.06 7.19
CA GLY A 67 -0.50 11.09 7.88
C GLY A 67 -0.51 11.19 9.41
N ASP A 68 -1.08 12.23 9.98
CA ASP A 68 -1.36 12.41 11.40
C ASP A 68 -2.67 11.73 11.87
N LYS A 69 -3.55 11.38 10.92
CA LYS A 69 -4.90 10.86 11.17
C LYS A 69 -5.12 9.45 10.65
N LEU A 70 -4.37 9.04 9.63
CA LEU A 70 -4.48 7.74 9.00
C LEU A 70 -3.11 7.04 8.92
N GLU A 71 -3.09 5.75 9.15
CA GLU A 71 -1.92 4.95 8.79
C GLU A 71 -1.87 4.73 7.29
N ILE A 72 -0.68 4.91 6.71
CA ILE A 72 -0.46 4.81 5.27
C ILE A 72 0.31 3.54 4.95
N ILE A 73 -0.25 2.70 4.10
CA ILE A 73 0.38 1.49 3.57
C ILE A 73 0.64 1.69 2.08
N LEU A 74 1.88 1.50 1.64
CA LEU A 74 2.18 1.48 0.20
C LEU A 74 1.98 0.09 -0.37
N ASP A 75 1.18 -0.05 -1.42
CA ASP A 75 1.00 -1.30 -2.16
C ASP A 75 1.50 -1.19 -3.60
N GLY A 76 2.33 -2.14 -3.97
CA GLY A 76 2.86 -2.27 -5.31
C GLY A 76 4.23 -1.61 -5.54
N GLY A 77 4.92 -2.06 -6.58
CA GLY A 77 6.24 -1.55 -6.96
C GLY A 77 7.41 -2.00 -6.07
N ILE A 78 7.17 -2.63 -4.95
CA ILE A 78 8.20 -3.11 -4.02
C ILE A 78 8.88 -4.37 -4.61
N ARG A 79 10.20 -4.28 -4.79
CA ARG A 79 11.04 -5.38 -5.33
C ARG A 79 12.33 -5.59 -4.55
N ARG A 80 12.68 -4.69 -3.64
CA ARG A 80 13.92 -4.71 -2.85
C ARG A 80 13.69 -4.04 -1.50
N GLY A 81 14.48 -4.39 -0.49
CA GLY A 81 14.43 -3.74 0.82
C GLY A 81 14.63 -2.23 0.77
N SER A 82 15.48 -1.73 -0.14
CA SER A 82 15.66 -0.29 -0.35
C SER A 82 14.39 0.45 -0.80
N HIS A 83 13.46 -0.24 -1.48
CA HIS A 83 12.17 0.35 -1.82
C HIS A 83 11.27 0.51 -0.58
N VAL A 84 11.35 -0.43 0.37
CA VAL A 84 10.66 -0.32 1.66
C VAL A 84 11.19 0.87 2.45
N LEU A 85 12.53 1.01 2.58
CA LEU A 85 13.14 2.14 3.28
C LEU A 85 12.72 3.48 2.68
N LYS A 86 12.72 3.59 1.34
CA LYS A 86 12.25 4.81 0.65
C LYS A 86 10.79 5.12 0.93
N ALA A 87 9.94 4.09 0.94
CA ALA A 87 8.51 4.27 1.22
C ALA A 87 8.26 4.73 2.66
N ILE A 88 8.96 4.15 3.63
CA ILE A 88 8.89 4.56 5.04
C ILE A 88 9.39 6.00 5.19
N ALA A 89 10.53 6.34 4.58
CA ALA A 89 11.06 7.70 4.61
C ALA A 89 10.13 8.73 3.96
N ALA A 90 9.31 8.31 2.99
CA ALA A 90 8.30 9.15 2.35
C ALA A 90 6.99 9.29 3.15
N GLY A 91 6.82 8.55 4.27
CA GLY A 91 5.67 8.66 5.16
C GLY A 91 4.76 7.41 5.23
N ALA A 92 5.11 6.32 4.56
CA ALA A 92 4.39 5.06 4.75
C ALA A 92 4.75 4.39 6.08
N LYS A 93 3.78 3.75 6.73
CA LYS A 93 3.98 2.90 7.92
C LYS A 93 4.38 1.47 7.58
N ALA A 94 3.89 0.98 6.45
CA ALA A 94 4.13 -0.38 5.97
C ALA A 94 4.11 -0.44 4.46
N CYS A 95 4.62 -1.55 3.91
CA CYS A 95 4.56 -1.86 2.49
C CYS A 95 3.89 -3.21 2.26
N SER A 96 3.09 -3.28 1.19
CA SER A 96 2.50 -4.50 0.67
C SER A 96 3.08 -4.82 -0.71
N PHE A 97 3.24 -6.08 -1.01
CA PHE A 97 3.71 -6.52 -2.33
C PHE A 97 3.07 -7.86 -2.73
N GLY A 98 2.69 -7.97 -4.00
CA GLY A 98 2.12 -9.19 -4.57
C GLY A 98 3.05 -9.85 -5.58
N LYS A 99 3.46 -9.12 -6.62
CA LYS A 99 4.27 -9.68 -7.72
C LYS A 99 5.62 -10.23 -7.27
N MET A 100 6.28 -9.61 -6.30
CA MET A 100 7.53 -10.11 -5.74
C MET A 100 7.36 -11.50 -5.14
N PHE A 101 6.29 -11.69 -4.36
CA PHE A 101 5.92 -13.00 -3.81
C PHE A 101 5.64 -14.03 -4.91
N LEU A 102 4.79 -13.68 -5.87
CA LEU A 102 4.39 -14.59 -6.96
C LEU A 102 5.57 -14.99 -7.84
N PHE A 103 6.43 -14.06 -8.20
CA PHE A 103 7.59 -14.36 -9.04
C PHE A 103 8.63 -15.21 -8.32
N SER A 104 8.87 -14.95 -7.05
CA SER A 104 9.79 -15.76 -6.25
C SER A 104 9.29 -17.18 -6.08
N LEU A 105 7.98 -17.35 -5.84
CA LEU A 105 7.35 -18.67 -5.77
C LEU A 105 7.41 -19.41 -7.10
N ALA A 106 7.13 -18.72 -8.21
CA ALA A 106 7.17 -19.33 -9.54
C ALA A 106 8.59 -19.72 -10.00
N ALA A 107 9.61 -18.94 -9.62
CA ALA A 107 10.99 -19.17 -10.01
C ALA A 107 11.70 -20.25 -9.17
N GLY A 108 11.39 -20.37 -7.89
CA GLY A 108 12.16 -21.23 -6.97
C GLY A 108 11.29 -21.92 -5.90
N GLY A 109 9.98 -22.02 -6.09
CA GLY A 109 9.09 -22.68 -5.15
C GLY A 109 9.20 -22.10 -3.71
N GLN A 110 9.09 -22.96 -2.73
CA GLN A 110 9.21 -22.58 -1.32
C GLN A 110 10.58 -21.94 -0.99
N LEU A 111 11.65 -22.43 -1.58
CA LEU A 111 12.99 -21.86 -1.36
C LEU A 111 13.09 -20.44 -1.94
N GLY A 112 12.61 -20.22 -3.16
CA GLY A 112 12.55 -18.88 -3.77
C GLY A 112 11.77 -17.90 -2.90
N LEU A 113 10.66 -18.35 -2.34
CA LEU A 113 9.84 -17.53 -1.46
C LEU A 113 10.55 -17.19 -0.13
N SER A 114 11.31 -18.13 0.44
CA SER A 114 12.06 -17.87 1.68
C SER A 114 13.13 -16.79 1.52
N LEU A 115 13.65 -16.60 0.31
CA LEU A 115 14.69 -15.61 0.02
C LEU A 115 14.18 -14.15 -0.03
N ILE A 116 12.88 -13.92 -0.21
CA ILE A 116 12.33 -12.53 -0.22
C ILE A 116 12.50 -11.81 1.11
N HIS A 117 12.65 -12.54 2.21
CA HIS A 117 12.89 -11.97 3.54
C HIS A 117 14.34 -11.51 3.74
N ILE A 118 15.25 -11.87 2.85
CA ILE A 118 16.65 -11.45 2.89
C ILE A 118 16.73 -10.08 2.19
N SER A 119 16.61 -9.02 2.98
CA SER A 119 16.62 -7.65 2.45
C SER A 119 18.00 -7.03 2.32
N GLU A 120 19.05 -7.69 2.84
CA GLU A 120 20.41 -7.17 2.79
C GLU A 120 21.32 -8.02 1.90
N PRO A 121 22.08 -7.38 0.96
CA PRO A 121 23.21 -8.05 0.35
C PRO A 121 24.28 -8.24 1.44
N THR A 122 24.59 -9.49 1.78
CA THR A 122 25.83 -9.78 2.47
C THR A 122 26.98 -9.26 1.61
N ARG A 123 27.57 -8.14 1.99
CA ARG A 123 28.86 -7.72 1.46
C ARG A 123 29.87 -8.78 1.88
N ARG A 124 30.29 -9.60 0.94
CA ARG A 124 31.56 -10.33 1.03
C ARG A 124 32.66 -9.44 0.50
#